data_d69ad340dfe2a13a5ffc12828e5e2930
#
_entry.id   d69ad340dfe2a13a5ffc12828e5e2930
#
_cell.length_a   1.000
_cell.length_b   1.000
_cell.length_c   1.000
_cell.angle_alpha   90.00
_cell.angle_beta   90.00
_cell.angle_gamma   90.00
#
_symmetry.space_group_name_H-M   'P 1'
#
loop_
_entity.id
_entity.type
_entity.pdbx_description
1 polymer ?
#
loop_
_entity_poly.entity_id
_entity_poly.type
_entity_poly.pdbx_seq_one_letter_code
_entity_poly.pdbx_strand_id
1 'polypeptide(L)'
;MRFMLYRLEHHEQGVELYNCTFEPAYTIEQIVETMKKVTGMNHTIPLIPAWILMSVAAVAGCLGAPMGICPDRVRKLIVSTNICGKKLANSGYKFHYTFEEAIADWFKDSDNQYLK
;
A
#
# COMPACT_ATOMS: atom_id res chain seq x y z
N MET A 1 1.72 14.06 9.83
CA MET A 1 1.93 15.28 10.63
C MET A 1 2.58 15.02 12.00
N ARG A 2 2.13 14.05 12.83
CA ARG A 2 2.72 13.76 14.16
C ARG A 2 4.21 13.43 14.15
N PHE A 3 4.71 12.70 13.15
CA PHE A 3 6.13 12.41 13.03
C PHE A 3 6.97 13.67 12.81
N MET A 4 6.46 14.65 12.05
CA MET A 4 7.15 15.93 11.87
C MET A 4 7.29 16.69 13.20
N LEU A 5 6.23 16.71 14.02
CA LEU A 5 6.29 17.31 15.36
C LEU A 5 7.28 16.60 16.25
N TYR A 6 7.28 15.27 16.26
CA TYR A 6 8.25 14.47 16.99
C TYR A 6 9.69 14.80 16.60
N ARG A 7 9.95 14.97 15.28
CA ARG A 7 11.32 15.33 14.82
C ARG A 7 11.69 16.78 15.14
N LEU A 8 10.74 17.71 15.18
CA LEU A 8 11.00 19.08 15.64
C LEU A 8 11.43 19.13 17.10
N GLU A 9 10.86 18.28 17.93
CA GLU A 9 11.22 18.18 19.35
C GLU A 9 12.58 17.48 19.58
N HIS A 10 12.95 16.53 18.67
CA HIS A 10 14.17 15.72 18.75
C HIS A 10 15.12 16.01 17.58
N HIS A 11 15.16 17.26 17.13
CA HIS A 11 15.94 17.65 15.95
C HIS A 11 17.45 17.63 16.24
N GLU A 12 18.20 16.94 15.37
CA GLU A 12 19.64 17.07 15.23
C GLU A 12 19.96 18.09 14.14
N GLN A 13 21.11 18.75 14.23
CA GLN A 13 21.49 19.74 13.22
C GLN A 13 21.67 19.08 11.85
N GLY A 14 21.09 19.67 10.82
CA GLY A 14 21.23 19.22 9.43
C GLY A 14 19.90 18.89 8.73
N VAL A 15 20.00 18.37 7.52
CA VAL A 15 18.84 17.90 6.72
C VAL A 15 18.71 16.41 6.90
N GLU A 16 17.55 15.97 7.35
CA GLU A 16 17.23 14.57 7.52
C GLU A 16 16.13 14.12 6.54
N LEU A 17 16.33 12.96 5.93
CA LEU A 17 15.38 12.33 5.04
C LEU A 17 14.85 11.03 5.66
N TYR A 18 13.54 10.89 5.73
CA TYR A 18 12.85 9.71 6.25
C TYR A 18 11.79 9.21 5.28
N ASN A 19 11.72 7.90 5.13
CA ASN A 19 10.60 7.22 4.50
C ASN A 19 9.59 6.85 5.59
N CYS A 20 8.41 7.46 5.56
CA CYS A 20 7.36 7.20 6.54
C CYS A 20 6.54 5.97 6.12
N THR A 21 7.11 4.79 6.32
CA THR A 21 6.47 3.50 6.04
C THR A 21 6.49 2.63 7.29
N PHE A 22 5.53 1.71 7.37
CA PHE A 22 5.55 0.67 8.40
C PHE A 22 6.75 -0.26 8.19
N GLU A 23 7.34 -0.72 9.28
CA GLU A 23 8.41 -1.71 9.27
C GLU A 23 8.03 -2.84 10.24
N PRO A 24 7.96 -4.10 9.78
CA PRO A 24 8.19 -4.55 8.41
C PRO A 24 7.11 -4.07 7.42
N ALA A 25 7.50 -3.95 6.12
CA ALA A 25 6.57 -3.56 5.07
C ALA A 25 5.47 -4.63 4.90
N TYR A 26 4.22 -4.19 4.79
CA TYR A 26 3.09 -5.10 4.53
C TYR A 26 3.12 -5.62 3.09
N THR A 27 2.82 -6.90 2.93
CA THR A 27 2.58 -7.49 1.61
C THR A 27 1.21 -7.07 1.09
N ILE A 28 1.03 -7.11 -0.24
CA ILE A 28 -0.29 -6.84 -0.86
C ILE A 28 -1.36 -7.79 -0.31
N GLU A 29 -1.01 -9.05 -0.06
CA GLU A 29 -1.90 -10.04 0.54
C GLU A 29 -2.39 -9.59 1.92
N GLN A 30 -1.47 -9.19 2.81
CA GLN A 30 -1.80 -8.69 4.14
C GLN A 30 -2.68 -7.43 4.08
N ILE A 31 -2.39 -6.52 3.14
CA ILE A 31 -3.21 -5.31 2.94
C ILE A 31 -4.64 -5.69 2.55
N VAL A 32 -4.78 -6.59 1.58
CA VAL A 32 -6.08 -7.06 1.09
C VAL A 32 -6.85 -7.81 2.17
N GLU A 33 -6.19 -8.68 2.93
CA GLU A 33 -6.81 -9.40 4.06
C GLU A 33 -7.30 -8.44 5.14
N THR A 34 -6.49 -7.44 5.50
CA THR A 34 -6.89 -6.41 6.47
C THR A 34 -8.08 -5.62 5.97
N MET A 35 -8.09 -5.22 4.70
CA MET A 35 -9.24 -4.54 4.08
C MET A 35 -10.50 -5.40 4.12
N LYS A 36 -10.42 -6.68 3.75
CA LYS A 36 -11.55 -7.62 3.82
C LYS A 36 -12.10 -7.73 5.24
N LYS A 37 -11.21 -7.88 6.22
CA LYS A 37 -11.58 -8.00 7.62
C LYS A 37 -12.32 -6.77 8.13
N VAL A 38 -11.82 -5.59 7.81
CA VAL A 38 -12.40 -4.31 8.25
C VAL A 38 -13.73 -4.02 7.54
N THR A 39 -13.82 -4.30 6.24
CA THR A 39 -15.02 -4.00 5.44
C THR A 39 -16.10 -5.09 5.52
N GLY A 40 -15.78 -6.25 6.12
CA GLY A 40 -16.71 -7.40 6.16
C GLY A 40 -16.92 -8.07 4.81
N MET A 41 -16.09 -7.78 3.82
CA MET A 41 -16.21 -8.39 2.48
C MET A 41 -15.76 -9.84 2.46
N ASN A 42 -16.65 -10.75 2.15
CA ASN A 42 -16.38 -12.19 2.02
C ASN A 42 -16.04 -12.63 0.59
N HIS A 43 -15.51 -11.74 -0.25
CA HIS A 43 -15.11 -12.12 -1.60
C HIS A 43 -13.76 -12.82 -1.61
N THR A 44 -13.72 -14.00 -2.19
CA THR A 44 -12.46 -14.68 -2.49
C THR A 44 -11.79 -13.97 -3.65
N ILE A 45 -10.61 -13.39 -3.41
CA ILE A 45 -9.81 -12.81 -4.49
C ILE A 45 -8.94 -13.93 -5.08
N PRO A 46 -9.18 -14.35 -6.33
CA PRO A 46 -8.39 -15.42 -6.92
C PRO A 46 -6.95 -14.95 -7.12
N LEU A 47 -6.02 -15.82 -6.74
CA LEU A 47 -4.61 -15.60 -7.01
C LEU A 47 -4.36 -15.88 -8.49
N ILE A 48 -4.19 -14.84 -9.30
CA ILE A 48 -3.91 -14.96 -10.72
C ILE A 48 -2.40 -14.99 -10.91
N PRO A 49 -1.82 -16.08 -11.46
CA PRO A 49 -0.40 -16.11 -11.78
C PRO A 49 0.01 -14.98 -12.73
N ALA A 50 1.18 -14.40 -12.48
CA ALA A 50 1.67 -13.25 -13.24
C ALA A 50 1.74 -13.50 -14.76
N TRP A 51 2.06 -14.72 -15.17
CA TRP A 51 2.14 -15.08 -16.60
C TRP A 51 0.78 -15.03 -17.30
N ILE A 52 -0.32 -15.40 -16.62
CA ILE A 52 -1.68 -15.29 -17.15
C ILE A 52 -2.04 -13.81 -17.33
N LEU A 53 -1.77 -12.99 -16.31
CA LEU A 53 -2.05 -11.56 -16.36
C LEU A 53 -1.26 -10.86 -17.49
N MET A 54 0.01 -11.24 -17.67
CA MET A 54 0.84 -10.74 -18.77
C MET A 54 0.32 -11.13 -20.14
N SER A 55 -0.13 -12.38 -20.31
CA SER A 55 -0.70 -12.88 -21.58
C SER A 55 -1.99 -12.14 -21.92
N VAL A 56 -2.88 -11.94 -20.94
CA VAL A 56 -4.12 -11.17 -21.13
C VAL A 56 -3.81 -9.71 -21.48
N ALA A 57 -2.84 -9.10 -20.79
CA ALA A 57 -2.45 -7.72 -21.07
C ALA A 57 -1.83 -7.56 -22.48
N ALA A 58 -1.07 -8.53 -22.95
CA ALA A 58 -0.50 -8.54 -24.31
C ALA A 58 -1.60 -8.62 -25.37
N VAL A 59 -2.56 -9.54 -25.22
CA VAL A 59 -3.71 -9.69 -26.14
C VAL A 59 -4.58 -8.44 -26.13
N ALA A 60 -4.91 -7.91 -24.96
CA ALA A 60 -5.69 -6.68 -24.83
C ALA A 60 -4.99 -5.47 -25.48
N GLY A 61 -3.66 -5.39 -25.34
CA GLY A 61 -2.86 -4.36 -26.01
C GLY A 61 -2.88 -4.47 -27.53
N CYS A 62 -2.82 -5.70 -28.09
CA CYS A 62 -2.92 -5.94 -29.52
C CYS A 62 -4.31 -5.60 -30.10
N LEU A 63 -5.36 -5.82 -29.33
CA LEU A 63 -6.74 -5.55 -29.73
C LEU A 63 -7.15 -4.08 -29.55
N GLY A 64 -6.27 -3.21 -29.06
CA GLY A 64 -6.57 -1.80 -28.80
C GLY A 64 -7.68 -1.59 -27.77
N ALA A 65 -7.87 -2.54 -26.87
CA ALA A 65 -8.93 -2.47 -25.87
C ALA A 65 -8.73 -1.24 -24.95
N PRO A 66 -9.76 -0.39 -24.76
CA PRO A 66 -9.65 0.86 -23.99
C PRO A 66 -9.55 0.63 -22.47
N MET A 67 -9.30 -0.58 -22.02
CA MET A 67 -9.29 -0.98 -20.61
C MET A 67 -8.07 -0.48 -19.83
N GLY A 68 -7.14 0.24 -20.43
CA GLY A 68 -5.95 0.76 -19.73
C GLY A 68 -5.00 -0.31 -19.19
N ILE A 69 -5.24 -1.59 -19.49
CA ILE A 69 -4.40 -2.71 -19.13
C ILE A 69 -3.34 -2.88 -20.20
N CYS A 70 -2.17 -2.30 -19.98
CA CYS A 70 -1.03 -2.51 -20.86
C CYS A 70 0.08 -3.28 -20.12
N PRO A 71 0.91 -4.03 -20.87
CA PRO A 71 1.99 -4.85 -20.29
C PRO A 71 2.90 -4.09 -19.35
N ASP A 72 3.20 -2.83 -19.67
CA ASP A 72 4.06 -1.98 -18.83
C ASP A 72 3.45 -1.65 -17.46
N ARG A 73 2.13 -1.47 -17.38
CA ARG A 73 1.43 -1.27 -16.10
C ARG A 73 1.42 -2.55 -15.26
N VAL A 74 1.15 -3.67 -15.90
CA VAL A 74 1.19 -4.98 -15.24
C VAL A 74 2.60 -5.27 -14.72
N ARG A 75 3.63 -4.99 -15.52
CA ARG A 75 5.02 -5.17 -15.11
C ARG A 75 5.38 -4.32 -13.89
N LYS A 76 4.89 -3.08 -13.80
CA LYS A 76 5.10 -2.21 -12.62
C LYS A 76 4.42 -2.75 -11.37
N LEU A 77 3.30 -3.48 -11.48
CA LEU A 77 2.64 -4.12 -10.35
C LEU A 77 3.37 -5.36 -9.85
N ILE A 78 4.09 -6.05 -10.74
CA ILE A 78 4.86 -7.26 -10.39
C ILE A 78 6.20 -6.90 -9.76
N VAL A 79 6.79 -5.77 -10.15
CA VAL A 79 8.07 -5.32 -9.58
C VAL A 79 7.84 -4.79 -8.17
N SER A 80 8.51 -5.41 -7.21
CA SER A 80 8.47 -4.96 -5.81
C SER A 80 9.10 -3.56 -5.67
N THR A 81 8.28 -2.59 -5.26
CA THR A 81 8.74 -1.25 -4.88
C THR A 81 8.89 -1.18 -3.37
N ASN A 82 9.83 -1.92 -2.83
CA ASN A 82 10.02 -1.98 -1.38
C ASN A 82 10.76 -0.72 -0.90
N ILE A 83 10.01 0.16 -0.23
CA ILE A 83 10.57 1.37 0.40
C ILE A 83 10.98 1.01 1.82
N CYS A 84 12.27 1.16 2.13
CA CYS A 84 12.83 0.83 3.43
C CYS A 84 12.45 1.90 4.48
N GLY A 85 11.75 1.51 5.52
CA GLY A 85 11.37 2.34 6.67
C GLY A 85 12.28 2.23 7.88
N LYS A 86 13.37 1.48 7.80
CA LYS A 86 14.25 1.17 8.95
C LYS A 86 14.78 2.41 9.67
N LYS A 87 15.10 3.49 8.94
CA LYS A 87 15.56 4.73 9.56
C LYS A 87 14.51 5.33 10.48
N LEU A 88 13.24 5.29 10.08
CA LEU A 88 12.11 5.73 10.91
C LEU A 88 11.93 4.81 12.11
N ALA A 89 11.92 3.50 11.92
CA ALA A 89 11.80 2.53 13.00
C ALA A 89 12.91 2.69 14.06
N ASN A 90 14.15 2.94 13.60
CA ASN A 90 15.30 3.14 14.49
C ASN A 90 15.32 4.53 15.18
N SER A 91 14.50 5.49 14.73
CA SER A 91 14.41 6.82 15.33
C SER A 91 13.71 6.86 16.69
N GLY A 92 13.15 5.71 17.15
CA GLY A 92 12.36 5.64 18.37
C GLY A 92 10.91 6.11 18.22
N TYR A 93 10.52 6.61 17.05
CA TYR A 93 9.14 7.00 16.80
C TYR A 93 8.23 5.78 16.70
N LYS A 94 7.13 5.82 17.45
CA LYS A 94 6.08 4.78 17.37
C LYS A 94 4.85 5.36 16.68
N PHE A 95 4.33 4.63 15.69
CA PHE A 95 3.06 4.98 15.09
C PHE A 95 1.94 4.92 16.13
N HIS A 96 1.05 5.88 16.08
CA HIS A 96 -0.06 6.00 17.03
C HIS A 96 -1.19 5.00 16.74
N TYR A 97 -1.28 4.57 15.50
CA TYR A 97 -2.25 3.61 15.00
C TYR A 97 -1.54 2.42 14.39
N THR A 98 -2.09 1.26 14.58
CA THR A 98 -1.76 0.08 13.79
C THR A 98 -2.33 0.23 12.38
N PHE A 99 -1.86 -0.57 11.45
CA PHE A 99 -2.37 -0.55 10.08
C PHE A 99 -3.87 -0.89 10.02
N GLU A 100 -4.32 -1.86 10.82
CA GLU A 100 -5.73 -2.27 10.90
C GLU A 100 -6.61 -1.14 11.44
N GLU A 101 -6.19 -0.45 12.50
CA GLU A 101 -6.90 0.70 13.05
C GLU A 101 -6.98 1.86 12.06
N ALA A 102 -5.89 2.11 11.31
CA ALA A 102 -5.88 3.16 10.30
C ALA A 102 -6.85 2.87 9.15
N ILE A 103 -6.95 1.62 8.71
CA ILE A 103 -7.92 1.20 7.68
C ILE A 103 -9.36 1.28 8.23
N ALA A 104 -9.58 0.88 9.49
CA ALA A 104 -10.90 0.96 10.12
C ALA A 104 -11.38 2.40 10.28
N ASP A 105 -10.50 3.29 10.72
CA ASP A 105 -10.78 4.72 10.88
C ASP A 105 -11.12 5.35 9.51
N TRP A 106 -10.30 5.06 8.52
CA TRP A 106 -10.54 5.52 7.16
C TRP A 106 -11.86 4.99 6.55
N PHE A 107 -12.20 3.71 6.76
CA PHE A 107 -13.46 3.12 6.29
C PHE A 107 -14.67 3.78 6.97
N LYS A 108 -14.58 4.05 8.27
CA LYS A 108 -15.60 4.77 9.03
C LYS A 108 -15.78 6.21 8.55
N ASP A 109 -14.68 6.90 8.26
CA ASP A 109 -14.68 8.29 7.79
C ASP A 109 -15.27 8.43 6.37
N SER A 110 -15.25 7.34 5.59
CA SER A 110 -15.91 7.24 4.28
C SER A 110 -17.38 6.83 4.33
N ASP A 111 -18.06 6.98 5.48
CA ASP A 111 -19.45 6.59 5.71
C ASP A 111 -19.74 5.11 5.42
N ASN A 112 -18.76 4.22 5.66
CA ASN A 112 -18.80 2.81 5.31
C ASN A 112 -19.05 2.56 3.81
N GLN A 113 -18.77 3.53 2.97
CA GLN A 113 -18.83 3.39 1.52
C GLN A 113 -17.46 3.00 0.98
N TYR A 114 -17.48 2.13 -0.04
CA TYR A 114 -16.25 1.79 -0.76
C TYR A 114 -15.69 3.05 -1.42
N LEU A 115 -14.38 3.11 -1.48
CA LEU A 115 -13.63 4.14 -2.19
C LEU A 115 -14.29 4.49 -3.52
N LYS A 116 -14.69 5.71 -3.62
CA LYS A 116 -14.99 6.34 -4.91
C LYS A 116 -13.75 7.03 -5.44
#